data_c96bc71955fd0d690ee5364e0ee51fc2
#
_entry.id   c96bc71955fd0d690ee5364e0ee51fc2
#
_cell.length_a   1.000
_cell.length_b   1.000
_cell.length_c   1.000
_cell.angle_alpha   90.00
_cell.angle_beta   90.00
_cell.angle_gamma   90.00
#
_symmetry.space_group_name_H-M   'P 1'
#
loop_
_entity.id
_entity.type
_entity.pdbx_description
1 polymer ?
#
loop_
_entity_poly.entity_id
_entity_poly.type
_entity_poly.pdbx_seq_one_letter_code
_entity_poly.pdbx_strand_id
1 'polypeptide(L)'
;MKWFKGRFKYAFSGLRYAICDKSIALQMLFGLLVILFGLLLSFTIQEWFWILLCIVLVVVGEIINSCIEQLVDYISLEHTKQAKQIKDMAAGAVFLLSLFSVFIGFAILIQKII
;
A
#
# COMPACT_ATOMS: atom_id res chain seq x y z
N MET A 1 -10.45 -19.01 22.81
CA MET A 1 -9.51 -18.03 22.25
C MET A 1 -8.58 -18.56 21.17
N LYS A 2 -8.68 -19.85 20.86
CA LYS A 2 -7.91 -20.44 19.73
C LYS A 2 -8.24 -19.76 18.42
N TRP A 3 -9.52 -19.41 18.21
CA TRP A 3 -9.96 -18.71 16.99
C TRP A 3 -9.24 -17.37 16.83
N PHE A 4 -9.14 -16.59 17.91
CA PHE A 4 -8.53 -15.27 17.90
C PHE A 4 -7.02 -15.34 17.64
N LYS A 5 -6.34 -16.28 18.32
CA LYS A 5 -4.89 -16.50 18.11
C LYS A 5 -4.59 -16.96 16.68
N GLY A 6 -5.47 -17.79 16.11
CA GLY A 6 -5.31 -18.25 14.74
C GLY A 6 -5.37 -17.11 13.74
N ARG A 7 -6.26 -16.14 13.96
CA ARG A 7 -6.37 -14.98 13.06
C ARG A 7 -5.11 -14.14 13.05
N PHE A 8 -4.51 -13.88 14.21
CA PHE A 8 -3.26 -13.14 14.29
C PHE A 8 -2.12 -13.90 13.62
N LYS A 9 -2.05 -15.20 13.82
CA LYS A 9 -1.03 -16.03 13.20
C LYS A 9 -1.10 -15.96 11.68
N TYR A 10 -2.30 -16.05 11.12
CA TYR A 10 -2.48 -15.97 9.65
C TYR A 10 -2.20 -14.57 9.13
N ALA A 11 -2.56 -13.54 9.87
CA ALA A 11 -2.29 -12.17 9.48
C ALA A 11 -0.78 -11.91 9.40
N PHE A 12 -0.01 -12.34 10.41
CA PHE A 12 1.44 -12.19 10.40
C PHE A 12 2.08 -13.00 9.28
N SER A 13 1.58 -14.20 9.04
CA SER A 13 2.05 -15.03 7.94
C SER A 13 1.83 -14.34 6.60
N GLY A 14 0.65 -13.73 6.42
CA GLY A 14 0.32 -12.99 5.21
C GLY A 14 1.22 -11.79 5.02
N LEU A 15 1.52 -11.05 6.08
CA LEU A 15 2.43 -9.91 5.99
C LEU A 15 3.85 -10.35 5.61
N ARG A 16 4.28 -11.51 6.08
CA ARG A 16 5.57 -12.07 5.69
C ARG A 16 5.61 -12.36 4.18
N TYR A 17 4.55 -12.95 3.63
CA TYR A 17 4.47 -13.16 2.18
C TYR A 17 4.45 -11.83 1.42
N ALA A 18 3.74 -10.85 1.95
CA ALA A 18 3.63 -9.54 1.31
C ALA A 18 5.00 -8.86 1.19
N ILE A 19 5.83 -8.92 2.23
CA ILE A 19 7.16 -8.30 2.23
C ILE A 19 8.06 -8.90 1.14
N CYS A 20 7.83 -10.16 0.78
CA CYS A 20 8.62 -10.81 -0.27
C CYS A 20 8.23 -10.35 -1.68
N ASP A 21 7.11 -9.67 -1.84
CA ASP A 21 6.68 -9.10 -3.14
C ASP A 21 7.45 -7.81 -3.39
N LYS A 22 8.08 -7.70 -4.57
CA LYS A 22 8.92 -6.55 -4.92
C LYS A 22 8.17 -5.23 -4.91
N SER A 23 6.96 -5.21 -5.44
CA SER A 23 6.14 -3.99 -5.48
C SER A 23 5.79 -3.51 -4.09
N ILE A 24 5.40 -4.44 -3.22
CA ILE A 24 5.04 -4.12 -1.84
C ILE A 24 6.27 -3.64 -1.08
N ALA A 25 7.40 -4.34 -1.24
CA ALA A 25 8.65 -3.95 -0.59
C ALA A 25 9.09 -2.55 -1.02
N LEU A 26 8.94 -2.22 -2.29
CA LEU A 26 9.28 -0.90 -2.81
C LEU A 26 8.39 0.18 -2.20
N GLN A 27 7.08 -0.08 -2.08
CA GLN A 27 6.16 0.88 -1.45
C GLN A 27 6.49 1.06 0.04
N MET A 28 6.87 -0.01 0.72
CA MET A 28 7.29 0.08 2.12
C MET A 28 8.57 0.92 2.26
N LEU A 29 9.50 0.78 1.32
CA LEU A 29 10.71 1.59 1.30
C LEU A 29 10.39 3.07 1.13
N PHE A 30 9.50 3.41 0.18
CA PHE A 30 9.07 4.79 0.00
C PHE A 30 8.39 5.33 1.26
N GLY A 31 7.56 4.51 1.91
CA GLY A 31 6.94 4.89 3.17
C GLY A 31 7.96 5.20 4.25
N LEU A 32 8.99 4.37 4.36
CA LEU A 32 10.06 4.59 5.32
C LEU A 32 10.81 5.88 5.04
N LEU A 33 11.11 6.17 3.77
CA LEU A 33 11.76 7.42 3.39
C LEU A 33 10.92 8.63 3.75
N VAL A 34 9.60 8.56 3.54
CA VAL A 34 8.69 9.64 3.91
C VAL A 34 8.71 9.86 5.43
N ILE A 35 8.72 8.78 6.21
CA ILE A 35 8.80 8.87 7.67
C ILE A 35 10.10 9.57 8.09
N LEU A 36 11.22 9.24 7.47
CA LEU A 36 12.49 9.87 7.75
C LEU A 36 12.46 11.38 7.44
N PHE A 37 11.88 11.75 6.29
CA PHE A 37 11.70 13.16 5.96
C PHE A 37 10.83 13.88 6.98
N GLY A 38 9.76 13.21 7.44
CA GLY A 38 8.89 13.79 8.46
C GLY A 38 9.62 14.06 9.75
N LEU A 39 10.52 13.18 10.15
CA LEU A 39 11.34 13.38 11.34
C LEU A 39 12.29 14.58 11.17
N LEU A 40 12.86 14.74 9.98
CA LEU A 40 13.75 15.87 9.69
C LEU A 40 13.00 17.19 9.59
N LEU A 41 11.77 17.19 9.08
CA LEU A 41 10.97 18.40 8.90
C LEU A 41 10.10 18.73 10.12
N SER A 42 10.17 17.95 11.17
CA SER A 42 9.43 18.16 12.41
C SER A 42 7.92 18.26 12.17
N PHE A 43 7.35 17.19 11.60
CA PHE A 43 5.91 17.13 11.36
C PHE A 43 5.12 17.23 12.66
N THR A 44 4.00 17.95 12.60
CA THR A 44 3.04 18.00 13.71
C THR A 44 2.31 16.65 13.82
N ILE A 45 1.58 16.47 14.94
CA ILE A 45 0.81 15.23 15.15
C ILE A 45 -0.22 15.04 14.06
N GLN A 46 -0.92 16.12 13.65
CA GLN A 46 -1.90 16.01 12.56
C GLN A 46 -1.26 15.61 11.24
N GLU A 47 -0.10 16.20 10.94
CA GLU A 47 0.63 15.85 9.73
C GLU A 47 1.08 14.39 9.75
N TRP A 48 1.51 13.89 10.92
CA TRP A 48 1.86 12.47 11.07
C TRP A 48 0.66 11.57 10.83
N PHE A 49 -0.52 11.94 11.34
CA PHE A 49 -1.71 11.12 11.11
C PHE A 49 -2.04 11.02 9.63
N TRP A 50 -1.98 12.13 8.88
CA TRP A 50 -2.23 12.12 7.45
C TRP A 50 -1.21 11.29 6.68
N ILE A 51 0.06 11.45 7.01
CA ILE A 51 1.14 10.74 6.33
C ILE A 51 1.06 9.23 6.61
N LEU A 52 0.85 8.85 7.87
CA LEU A 52 0.73 7.42 8.21
C LEU A 52 -0.49 6.80 7.57
N LEU A 53 -1.60 7.53 7.52
CA LEU A 53 -2.81 7.04 6.84
C LEU A 53 -2.53 6.79 5.36
N CYS A 54 -1.87 7.72 4.69
CA CYS A 54 -1.51 7.56 3.28
C CYS A 54 -0.60 6.36 3.06
N ILE A 55 0.41 6.18 3.90
CA ILE A 55 1.34 5.06 3.78
C ILE A 55 0.58 3.73 3.93
N VAL A 56 -0.26 3.61 4.96
CA VAL A 56 -1.03 2.39 5.21
C VAL A 56 -1.97 2.11 4.04
N LEU A 57 -2.68 3.12 3.55
CA LEU A 57 -3.62 2.92 2.45
C LEU A 57 -2.92 2.43 1.18
N VAL A 58 -1.77 3.01 0.84
CA VAL A 58 -1.04 2.60 -0.36
C VAL A 58 -0.50 1.18 -0.19
N VAL A 59 0.09 0.86 0.95
CA VAL A 59 0.63 -0.47 1.20
C VAL A 59 -0.48 -1.51 1.19
N VAL A 60 -1.60 -1.25 1.87
CA VAL A 60 -2.75 -2.15 1.87
C VAL A 60 -3.29 -2.34 0.45
N GLY A 61 -3.41 -1.24 -0.30
CA GLY A 61 -3.84 -1.32 -1.69
C GLY A 61 -2.93 -2.18 -2.55
N GLU A 62 -1.62 -2.05 -2.37
CA GLU A 62 -0.65 -2.86 -3.11
C GLU A 62 -0.75 -4.35 -2.73
N ILE A 63 -0.96 -4.65 -1.45
CA ILE A 63 -1.15 -6.04 -1.00
C ILE A 63 -2.37 -6.64 -1.67
N ILE A 64 -3.50 -5.92 -1.65
CA ILE A 64 -4.74 -6.40 -2.26
C ILE A 64 -4.57 -6.56 -3.77
N ASN A 65 -3.92 -5.61 -4.43
CA ASN A 65 -3.65 -5.69 -5.86
C ASN A 65 -2.83 -6.94 -6.20
N SER A 66 -1.77 -7.20 -5.43
CA SER A 66 -0.94 -8.40 -5.65
C SER A 66 -1.74 -9.68 -5.45
N CYS A 67 -2.64 -9.70 -4.46
CA CYS A 67 -3.52 -10.85 -4.24
C CYS A 67 -4.44 -11.06 -5.44
N ILE A 68 -5.00 -9.99 -6.00
CA ILE A 68 -5.89 -10.07 -7.16
C ILE A 68 -5.12 -10.58 -8.38
N GLU A 69 -3.92 -10.06 -8.62
CA GLU A 69 -3.08 -10.51 -9.73
C GLU A 69 -2.76 -12.00 -9.63
N GLN A 70 -2.35 -12.45 -8.44
CA GLN A 70 -2.05 -13.86 -8.22
C GLN A 70 -3.29 -14.73 -8.38
N LEU A 71 -4.43 -14.27 -7.87
CA LEU A 71 -5.68 -15.00 -7.97
C LEU A 71 -6.11 -15.16 -9.43
N VAL A 72 -6.04 -14.08 -10.20
CA VAL A 72 -6.39 -14.12 -11.64
C VAL A 72 -5.47 -15.07 -12.39
N ASP A 73 -4.16 -15.02 -12.13
CA ASP A 73 -3.20 -15.90 -12.78
C ASP A 73 -3.42 -17.36 -12.38
N TYR A 74 -3.88 -17.61 -11.17
CA TYR A 74 -4.16 -18.95 -10.68
C TYR A 74 -5.39 -19.54 -11.35
N ILE A 75 -6.44 -18.74 -11.58
CA ILE A 75 -7.68 -19.19 -12.17
C ILE A 75 -7.57 -19.31 -13.69
N SER A 76 -6.93 -18.33 -14.34
CA SER A 76 -6.86 -18.25 -15.79
C SER A 76 -5.40 -18.33 -16.25
N LEU A 77 -5.03 -19.49 -16.81
CA LEU A 77 -3.71 -19.68 -17.40
C LEU A 77 -3.57 -18.93 -18.72
N GLU A 78 -4.69 -18.60 -19.36
CA GLU A 78 -4.70 -17.87 -20.61
C GLU A 78 -4.90 -16.37 -20.34
N HIS A 79 -4.23 -15.54 -21.14
CA HIS A 79 -4.37 -14.09 -21.04
C HIS A 79 -5.64 -13.65 -21.75
N THR A 80 -6.78 -13.82 -21.09
CA THR A 80 -8.06 -13.40 -21.63
C THR A 80 -8.24 -11.89 -21.45
N LYS A 81 -9.15 -11.33 -22.25
CA LYS A 81 -9.53 -9.92 -22.13
C LYS A 81 -10.11 -9.62 -20.74
N GLN A 82 -10.91 -10.55 -20.20
CA GLN A 82 -11.51 -10.40 -18.88
C GLN A 82 -10.45 -10.40 -17.78
N ALA A 83 -9.48 -11.30 -17.87
CA ALA A 83 -8.38 -11.33 -16.89
C ALA A 83 -7.59 -10.02 -16.89
N LYS A 84 -7.31 -9.48 -18.07
CA LYS A 84 -6.63 -8.20 -18.21
C LYS A 84 -7.44 -7.07 -17.58
N GLN A 85 -8.75 -7.03 -17.82
CA GLN A 85 -9.62 -6.00 -17.27
C GLN A 85 -9.62 -6.01 -15.75
N ILE A 86 -9.68 -7.19 -15.13
CA ILE A 86 -9.68 -7.31 -13.67
C ILE A 86 -8.35 -6.81 -13.10
N LYS A 87 -7.24 -7.22 -13.70
CA LYS A 87 -5.91 -6.77 -13.26
C LYS A 87 -5.76 -5.26 -13.40
N ASP A 88 -6.22 -4.70 -14.52
CA ASP A 88 -6.12 -3.26 -14.77
C ASP A 88 -6.97 -2.47 -13.79
N MET A 89 -8.16 -2.97 -13.44
CA MET A 89 -9.01 -2.30 -12.45
C MET A 89 -8.36 -2.29 -11.07
N ALA A 90 -7.75 -3.40 -10.68
CA ALA A 90 -7.06 -3.46 -9.39
C ALA A 90 -5.86 -2.51 -9.37
N ALA A 91 -5.09 -2.46 -10.45
CA ALA A 91 -3.97 -1.53 -10.58
C ALA A 91 -4.44 -0.08 -10.57
N GLY A 92 -5.59 0.19 -11.21
CA GLY A 92 -6.19 1.53 -11.20
C GLY A 92 -6.57 1.99 -9.81
N ALA A 93 -7.09 1.08 -8.98
CA ALA A 93 -7.43 1.39 -7.59
C ALA A 93 -6.20 1.83 -6.81
N VAL A 94 -5.09 1.11 -6.93
CA VAL A 94 -3.84 1.49 -6.26
C VAL A 94 -3.32 2.81 -6.80
N PHE A 95 -3.45 3.03 -8.10
CA PHE A 95 -3.03 4.29 -8.72
C PHE A 95 -3.78 5.47 -8.10
N LEU A 96 -5.09 5.34 -7.87
CA LEU A 96 -5.87 6.40 -7.23
C LEU A 96 -5.39 6.65 -5.79
N LEU A 97 -5.12 5.58 -5.04
CA LEU A 97 -4.58 5.73 -3.69
C LEU A 97 -3.24 6.47 -3.70
N SER A 98 -2.39 6.14 -4.67
CA SER A 98 -1.08 6.76 -4.80
C SER A 98 -1.19 8.23 -5.18
N LEU A 99 -2.10 8.58 -6.10
CA LEU A 99 -2.34 9.97 -6.48
C LEU A 99 -2.81 10.80 -5.28
N PHE A 100 -3.75 10.27 -4.51
CA PHE A 100 -4.22 10.95 -3.31
C PHE A 100 -3.09 11.16 -2.32
N SER A 101 -2.26 10.14 -2.12
CA SER A 101 -1.14 10.21 -1.18
C SER A 101 -0.10 11.24 -1.61
N VAL A 102 0.19 11.32 -2.90
CA VAL A 102 1.11 12.34 -3.45
C VAL A 102 0.53 13.74 -3.23
N PHE A 103 -0.77 13.90 -3.47
CA PHE A 103 -1.45 15.19 -3.24
C PHE A 103 -1.33 15.63 -1.78
N ILE A 104 -1.61 14.72 -0.84
CA ILE A 104 -1.50 15.02 0.59
C ILE A 104 -0.04 15.35 0.97
N GLY A 105 0.90 14.58 0.47
CA GLY A 105 2.32 14.80 0.75
C GLY A 105 2.80 16.17 0.28
N PHE A 106 2.43 16.55 -0.95
CA PHE A 106 2.79 17.88 -1.47
C PHE A 106 2.10 19.01 -0.71
N ALA A 107 0.83 18.82 -0.33
CA ALA A 107 0.11 19.83 0.44
C ALA A 107 0.81 20.10 1.78
N ILE A 108 1.23 19.05 2.47
CA ILE A 108 1.94 19.18 3.73
C ILE A 108 3.29 19.86 3.52
N LEU A 109 4.02 19.45 2.48
CA LEU A 109 5.35 19.99 2.19
C LEU A 109 5.28 21.49 1.87
N ILE A 110 4.31 21.88 1.04
CA ILE A 110 4.12 23.29 0.66
C ILE A 110 3.81 24.13 1.90
N GLN A 111 2.94 23.65 2.77
CA GLN A 111 2.62 24.38 4.00
C GLN A 111 3.85 24.59 4.89
N LYS A 112 4.73 23.60 4.93
CA LYS A 112 5.94 23.71 5.78
C LYS A 112 6.98 24.64 5.19
N ILE A 113 7.05 24.76 3.87
CA ILE A 113 8.03 25.63 3.21
C ILE A 113 7.57 27.10 3.23
N ILE A 114 6.27 27.34 3.15
CA ILE A 114 5.71 28.67 3.23
C ILE A 114 5.53 29.09 4.68
#